data_5e5941c37422574540990a42b2cee24a
#
_entry.id   5e5941c37422574540990a42b2cee24a
#
_cell.length_a   1.000
_cell.length_b   1.000
_cell.length_c   1.000
_cell.angle_alpha   90.00
_cell.angle_beta   90.00
_cell.angle_gamma   90.00
#
_symmetry.space_group_name_H-M   'P 1'
#
loop_
_entity.id
_entity.type
_entity.pdbx_description
1 polymer ?
#
loop_
_entity_poly.entity_id
_entity_poly.type
_entity_poly.pdbx_seq_one_letter_code
_entity_poly.pdbx_strand_id
1 'polypeptide(L)'
;MYVGTDTSRFAALLHELPAHWERINTGEQVNRVVRGQEDAFINVDEIIDRRGFDPYWLTTDLAERNPYTSHFIYHACARLVFEAALRECRDNLLVFVEDWYLGFSFWRRASQVDRTATYVSAHALRDRLPGWAALGLHRMDQWLMGGRGRIRFLLDHARQRRVIRRLRREAGPSQAARPDRLDTLFVLWTDENTFPADRHLDTDLFFGPLPARFRNRGDRMGYLAKPMTWVRSYEGIARNVMAAKDWVLLPEECVSLAEAAVIALRTWFHRYRLRGRFVLEGVDLTEYVREEIHIDRMKTRQCRALIYTAVGRYLRRMNQCPARVIYPMECQPWEKALRYGFYVNCSDTKFIGHQHSTIPECWYGLFPSRQDVQNRVIPQRIVTCGPVWKAILEKHGVPARSLRTGPAFRFPHLHGKPAREGKLPRPATVLLALSIGFHDSLECVLKTIAAFRSETGLRVWIKFHPRMSGSPEQCVETAVKALCLGALPDHIQITREPVTDLLPRAGVLLYSGTTVGLEALALSVPVILVQSDLWFDMDILFFAPGSQARARTPEALRASVQRALRETDAYPPVADRLDLDDIFTPVTEESIRVFLEE
;
A
#
# COMPACT_ATOMS: atom_id res chain seq x y z
N MET A 1 18.43 20.59 3.28
CA MET A 1 17.74 19.28 3.34
C MET A 1 16.25 19.50 3.60
N TYR A 2 15.36 18.86 2.85
CA TYR A 2 13.92 18.87 3.10
C TYR A 2 13.45 17.44 3.47
N VAL A 3 12.70 17.31 4.54
CA VAL A 3 12.18 16.03 5.03
C VAL A 3 10.67 16.13 5.21
N GLY A 4 9.95 15.49 4.32
CA GLY A 4 8.50 15.51 4.23
C GLY A 4 8.00 15.01 2.90
N THR A 5 6.70 15.05 2.71
CA THR A 5 6.02 14.55 1.50
C THR A 5 5.23 15.64 0.76
N ASP A 6 5.13 16.84 1.32
CA ASP A 6 4.37 17.94 0.71
C ASP A 6 5.16 18.58 -0.44
N THR A 7 4.93 18.08 -1.64
CA THR A 7 5.56 18.55 -2.87
C THR A 7 5.31 20.05 -3.14
N SER A 8 4.17 20.60 -2.74
CA SER A 8 3.87 22.02 -2.96
C SER A 8 4.72 22.93 -2.08
N ARG A 9 4.90 22.58 -0.81
CA ARG A 9 5.83 23.29 0.09
C ARG A 9 7.27 23.17 -0.36
N PHE A 10 7.66 21.97 -0.77
CA PHE A 10 9.01 21.73 -1.29
C PHE A 10 9.28 22.60 -2.53
N ALA A 11 8.38 22.65 -3.50
CA ALA A 11 8.51 23.48 -4.68
C ALA A 11 8.60 24.99 -4.33
N ALA A 12 7.75 25.47 -3.41
CA ALA A 12 7.80 26.85 -2.94
C ALA A 12 9.16 27.21 -2.31
N LEU A 13 9.67 26.34 -1.43
CA LEU A 13 10.97 26.54 -0.80
C LEU A 13 12.14 26.61 -1.80
N LEU A 14 12.10 25.79 -2.86
CA LEU A 14 13.14 25.83 -3.89
C LEU A 14 13.24 27.18 -4.60
N HIS A 15 12.13 27.92 -4.71
CA HIS A 15 12.12 29.28 -5.28
C HIS A 15 12.66 30.35 -4.34
N GLU A 16 12.57 30.13 -3.02
CA GLU A 16 12.98 31.09 -1.99
C GLU A 16 14.46 30.95 -1.58
N LEU A 17 15.05 29.75 -1.81
CA LEU A 17 16.42 29.48 -1.38
C LEU A 17 17.46 30.15 -2.30
N PRO A 18 18.55 30.69 -1.72
CA PRO A 18 19.64 31.28 -2.49
C PRO A 18 20.30 30.24 -3.44
N ALA A 19 20.61 30.66 -4.66
CA ALA A 19 21.16 29.78 -5.70
C ALA A 19 22.53 29.15 -5.35
N HIS A 20 23.25 29.70 -4.40
CA HIS A 20 24.56 29.18 -3.95
C HIS A 20 24.45 28.08 -2.88
N TRP A 21 23.23 27.74 -2.43
CA TRP A 21 23.02 26.67 -1.47
C TRP A 21 23.02 25.32 -2.16
N GLU A 22 23.81 24.39 -1.64
CA GLU A 22 23.81 23.02 -2.11
C GLU A 22 22.64 22.24 -1.50
N ARG A 23 21.94 21.50 -2.33
CA ARG A 23 20.77 20.73 -1.94
C ARG A 23 21.13 19.28 -1.64
N ILE A 24 20.80 18.81 -0.45
CA ILE A 24 20.77 17.38 -0.15
C ILE A 24 19.44 16.80 -0.66
N ASN A 25 19.49 15.92 -1.66
CA ASN A 25 18.32 15.23 -2.19
C ASN A 25 17.89 14.11 -1.24
N THR A 26 16.87 14.39 -0.42
CA THR A 26 16.39 13.48 0.60
C THR A 26 15.83 12.18 -0.01
N GLY A 27 15.05 12.27 -1.09
CA GLY A 27 14.47 11.10 -1.76
C GLY A 27 15.54 10.14 -2.26
N GLU A 28 16.61 10.65 -2.89
CA GLU A 28 17.72 9.81 -3.35
C GLU A 28 18.41 9.08 -2.18
N GLN A 29 18.71 9.84 -1.11
CA GLN A 29 19.42 9.29 0.04
C GLN A 29 18.58 8.28 0.83
N VAL A 30 17.29 8.57 1.08
CA VAL A 30 16.40 7.61 1.76
C VAL A 30 16.19 6.33 0.95
N ASN A 31 16.15 6.42 -0.39
CA ASN A 31 16.09 5.25 -1.25
C ASN A 31 17.35 4.38 -1.18
N ARG A 32 18.53 5.01 -1.06
CA ARG A 32 19.80 4.28 -0.84
C ARG A 32 19.78 3.55 0.50
N VAL A 33 19.39 4.24 1.56
CA VAL A 33 19.34 3.68 2.92
C VAL A 33 18.33 2.53 3.00
N VAL A 34 17.11 2.73 2.53
CA VAL A 34 16.05 1.72 2.67
C VAL A 34 16.40 0.41 1.94
N ARG A 35 17.01 0.50 0.75
CA ARG A 35 17.49 -0.69 0.02
C ARG A 35 18.63 -1.41 0.74
N GLY A 36 19.54 -0.65 1.37
CA GLY A 36 20.67 -1.22 2.12
C GLY A 36 20.28 -1.84 3.46
N GLN A 37 19.11 -1.48 4.01
CA GLN A 37 18.67 -1.87 5.37
C GLN A 37 17.37 -2.70 5.35
N GLU A 38 17.02 -3.31 4.22
CA GLU A 38 15.77 -4.06 4.01
C GLU A 38 15.53 -5.12 5.10
N ASP A 39 16.51 -5.99 5.34
CA ASP A 39 16.40 -7.08 6.34
C ASP A 39 16.13 -6.54 7.75
N ALA A 40 16.77 -5.44 8.13
CA ALA A 40 16.55 -4.83 9.44
C ALA A 40 15.14 -4.25 9.58
N PHE A 41 14.61 -3.60 8.54
CA PHE A 41 13.23 -3.09 8.57
C PHE A 41 12.19 -4.21 8.57
N ILE A 42 12.42 -5.30 7.84
CA ILE A 42 11.54 -6.49 7.85
C ILE A 42 11.52 -7.11 9.26
N ASN A 43 12.66 -7.16 9.95
CA ASN A 43 12.81 -7.81 11.25
C ASN A 43 12.80 -6.83 12.44
N VAL A 44 12.22 -5.64 12.30
CA VAL A 44 12.11 -4.64 13.39
C VAL A 44 11.44 -5.21 14.66
N ASP A 45 10.63 -6.24 14.52
CA ASP A 45 9.95 -6.89 15.63
C ASP A 45 10.86 -7.77 16.50
N GLU A 46 12.11 -8.02 16.12
CA GLU A 46 13.08 -8.73 16.95
C GLU A 46 13.37 -8.00 18.27
N ILE A 47 13.24 -6.68 18.28
CA ILE A 47 13.38 -5.89 19.52
C ILE A 47 12.11 -5.83 20.37
N ILE A 48 11.00 -6.40 19.90
CA ILE A 48 9.71 -6.40 20.61
C ILE A 48 9.58 -7.68 21.45
N ASP A 49 9.27 -7.52 22.74
CA ASP A 49 8.95 -8.64 23.60
C ASP A 49 7.54 -9.17 23.31
N ARG A 50 7.42 -9.98 22.28
CA ARG A 50 6.16 -10.68 21.96
C ARG A 50 6.30 -12.18 22.16
N ARG A 51 5.21 -12.82 22.58
CA ARG A 51 5.14 -14.27 22.72
C ARG A 51 4.13 -14.85 21.73
N GLY A 52 4.61 -15.71 20.85
CA GLY A 52 3.75 -16.43 19.89
C GLY A 52 3.00 -15.50 18.93
N PHE A 53 1.80 -15.93 18.58
CA PHE A 53 0.91 -15.20 17.67
C PHE A 53 0.16 -14.10 18.44
N ASP A 54 0.74 -12.92 18.57
CA ASP A 54 0.14 -11.76 19.27
C ASP A 54 -0.68 -10.89 18.31
N PRO A 55 -2.03 -10.90 18.38
CA PRO A 55 -2.86 -10.12 17.48
C PRO A 55 -2.76 -8.62 17.72
N TYR A 56 -2.41 -8.17 18.93
CA TYR A 56 -2.25 -6.74 19.21
C TYR A 56 -1.03 -6.19 18.48
N TRP A 57 0.11 -6.88 18.53
CA TRP A 57 1.29 -6.50 17.77
C TRP A 57 1.03 -6.56 16.26
N LEU A 58 0.50 -7.66 15.77
CA LEU A 58 0.34 -7.94 14.34
C LEU A 58 -0.66 -7.04 13.63
N THR A 59 -1.48 -6.30 14.40
CA THR A 59 -2.44 -5.32 13.86
C THR A 59 -1.94 -3.87 13.95
N THR A 60 -0.69 -3.64 14.37
CA THR A 60 -0.05 -2.32 14.33
C THR A 60 0.39 -1.96 12.91
N ASP A 61 0.49 -0.66 12.62
CA ASP A 61 1.06 -0.17 11.37
C ASP A 61 2.56 -0.51 11.28
N LEU A 62 3.25 -0.49 12.42
CA LEU A 62 4.65 -0.90 12.48
C LEU A 62 4.85 -2.37 12.08
N ALA A 63 3.98 -3.29 12.54
CA ALA A 63 4.01 -4.70 12.13
C ALA A 63 3.53 -4.94 10.69
N GLU A 64 2.77 -4.01 10.12
CA GLU A 64 2.39 -4.06 8.70
C GLU A 64 3.56 -3.70 7.78
N ARG A 65 4.49 -2.85 8.23
CA ARG A 65 5.66 -2.40 7.44
C ARG A 65 5.31 -1.78 6.10
N ASN A 66 4.14 -1.15 6.04
CA ASN A 66 3.66 -0.45 4.86
C ASN A 66 4.01 1.04 4.97
N PRO A 67 4.83 1.60 4.07
CA PRO A 67 5.30 2.97 4.16
C PRO A 67 4.17 4.01 4.04
N TYR A 68 3.02 3.66 3.45
CA TYR A 68 1.87 4.56 3.38
C TYR A 68 1.06 4.65 4.67
N THR A 69 1.23 3.73 5.61
CA THR A 69 0.48 3.68 6.88
C THR A 69 1.35 3.97 8.10
N SER A 70 2.63 3.57 8.04
CA SER A 70 3.65 3.80 9.07
C SER A 70 4.75 4.70 8.52
N HIS A 71 5.04 5.80 9.20
CA HIS A 71 6.13 6.69 8.85
C HIS A 71 7.50 6.22 9.39
N PHE A 72 7.53 5.15 10.18
CA PHE A 72 8.72 4.67 10.87
C PHE A 72 9.91 4.47 9.92
N ILE A 73 9.72 3.74 8.81
CA ILE A 73 10.81 3.44 7.87
C ILE A 73 11.37 4.74 7.27
N TYR A 74 10.48 5.66 6.88
CA TYR A 74 10.89 6.95 6.33
C TYR A 74 11.63 7.80 7.36
N HIS A 75 11.10 7.91 8.59
CA HIS A 75 11.74 8.67 9.67
C HIS A 75 13.10 8.09 10.05
N ALA A 76 13.23 6.76 10.10
CA ALA A 76 14.51 6.09 10.37
C ALA A 76 15.53 6.39 9.26
N CYS A 77 15.13 6.26 7.98
CA CYS A 77 15.99 6.61 6.85
C CYS A 77 16.38 8.10 6.85
N ALA A 78 15.42 9.01 7.07
CA ALA A 78 15.67 10.44 7.13
C ALA A 78 16.64 10.81 8.27
N ARG A 79 16.55 10.09 9.41
CA ARG A 79 17.51 10.26 10.50
C ARG A 79 18.91 9.84 10.10
N LEU A 80 19.09 8.73 9.42
CA LEU A 80 20.40 8.28 8.93
C LEU A 80 21.00 9.28 7.93
N VAL A 81 20.17 9.79 7.01
CA VAL A 81 20.58 10.85 6.07
C VAL A 81 21.01 12.12 6.82
N PHE A 82 20.27 12.51 7.85
CA PHE A 82 20.61 13.65 8.68
C PHE A 82 21.94 13.46 9.45
N GLU A 83 22.19 12.27 10.01
CA GLU A 83 23.46 11.95 10.67
C GLU A 83 24.64 11.98 9.70
N ALA A 84 24.45 11.52 8.46
CA ALA A 84 25.46 11.63 7.41
C ALA A 84 25.72 13.10 7.06
N ALA A 85 24.67 13.90 6.86
CA ALA A 85 24.78 15.32 6.59
C ALA A 85 25.51 16.08 7.72
N LEU A 86 25.23 15.76 8.99
CA LEU A 86 25.95 16.37 10.13
C LEU A 86 27.44 16.04 10.14
N ARG A 87 27.84 14.87 9.62
CA ARG A 87 29.28 14.48 9.55
C ARG A 87 30.00 15.11 8.37
N GLU A 88 29.34 15.20 7.23
CA GLU A 88 29.93 15.59 5.94
C GLU A 88 29.90 17.10 5.71
N CYS A 89 28.79 17.78 6.07
CA CYS A 89 28.68 19.22 5.89
C CYS A 89 29.60 19.96 6.88
N ARG A 90 30.50 20.77 6.35
CA ARG A 90 31.40 21.64 7.18
C ARG A 90 30.72 22.95 7.55
N ASP A 91 29.79 23.40 6.74
CA ASP A 91 29.05 24.65 6.84
C ASP A 91 27.72 24.51 7.57
N ASN A 92 26.91 25.56 7.56
CA ASN A 92 25.57 25.58 8.15
C ASN A 92 24.64 24.61 7.41
N LEU A 93 23.94 23.78 8.15
CA LEU A 93 22.92 22.86 7.63
C LEU A 93 21.52 23.42 7.91
N LEU A 94 20.77 23.78 6.85
CA LEU A 94 19.36 24.14 6.95
C LEU A 94 18.49 22.92 6.68
N VAL A 95 17.60 22.60 7.61
CA VAL A 95 16.71 21.43 7.52
C VAL A 95 15.26 21.86 7.69
N PHE A 96 14.45 21.61 6.67
CA PHE A 96 13.00 21.76 6.73
C PHE A 96 12.38 20.41 7.04
N VAL A 97 11.54 20.33 8.06
CA VAL A 97 10.92 19.08 8.50
C VAL A 97 9.42 19.30 8.70
N GLU A 98 8.59 18.47 8.06
CA GLU A 98 7.12 18.54 8.22
C GLU A 98 6.66 17.93 9.54
N ASP A 99 7.20 16.77 9.90
CA ASP A 99 6.86 16.10 11.15
C ASP A 99 7.55 16.76 12.33
N TRP A 100 6.74 17.25 13.29
CA TRP A 100 7.26 17.97 14.45
C TRP A 100 8.19 17.10 15.31
N TYR A 101 7.83 15.83 15.55
CA TYR A 101 8.63 14.96 16.41
C TYR A 101 9.99 14.66 15.79
N LEU A 102 10.02 14.40 14.49
CA LEU A 102 11.25 14.19 13.74
C LEU A 102 12.14 15.43 13.76
N GLY A 103 11.56 16.62 13.53
CA GLY A 103 12.28 17.89 13.60
C GLY A 103 12.86 18.16 15.00
N PHE A 104 12.09 17.92 16.05
CA PHE A 104 12.54 18.01 17.43
C PHE A 104 13.70 17.04 17.73
N SER A 105 13.63 15.82 17.23
CA SER A 105 14.70 14.84 17.36
C SER A 105 15.99 15.29 16.65
N PHE A 106 15.87 15.87 15.45
CA PHE A 106 17.01 16.41 14.70
C PHE A 106 17.67 17.59 15.44
N TRP A 107 16.88 18.54 15.90
CA TRP A 107 17.36 19.67 16.69
C TRP A 107 18.10 19.22 17.96
N ARG A 108 17.50 18.30 18.72
CA ARG A 108 18.14 17.74 19.93
C ARG A 108 19.48 17.09 19.60
N ARG A 109 19.57 16.39 18.47
CA ARG A 109 20.81 15.74 18.05
C ARG A 109 21.87 16.74 17.61
N ALA A 110 21.52 17.75 16.82
CA ALA A 110 22.42 18.81 16.40
C ALA A 110 23.03 19.55 17.62
N SER A 111 22.18 19.86 18.62
CA SER A 111 22.63 20.49 19.87
C SER A 111 23.63 19.63 20.67
N GLN A 112 23.54 18.30 20.57
CA GLN A 112 24.48 17.38 21.25
C GLN A 112 25.87 17.35 20.59
N VAL A 113 26.00 17.72 19.33
CA VAL A 113 27.27 17.71 18.58
C VAL A 113 27.83 19.11 18.35
N ASP A 114 27.30 20.09 19.09
CA ASP A 114 27.70 21.52 19.04
C ASP A 114 27.69 22.09 17.60
N ARG A 115 26.68 21.72 16.84
CA ARG A 115 26.42 22.16 15.47
C ARG A 115 25.22 23.08 15.42
N THR A 116 25.30 24.18 14.72
CA THR A 116 24.19 25.05 14.39
C THR A 116 23.42 24.44 13.22
N ALA A 117 22.40 23.63 13.51
CA ALA A 117 21.39 23.27 12.53
C ALA A 117 20.17 24.15 12.77
N THR A 118 19.85 25.01 11.82
CA THR A 118 18.60 25.77 11.85
C THR A 118 17.51 24.86 11.31
N TYR A 119 16.54 24.58 12.13
CA TYR A 119 15.39 23.76 11.75
C TYR A 119 14.14 24.65 11.64
N VAL A 120 13.36 24.44 10.59
CA VAL A 120 12.08 25.10 10.37
C VAL A 120 11.00 24.03 10.36
N SER A 121 10.11 24.06 11.34
CA SER A 121 8.96 23.16 11.37
C SER A 121 7.68 23.85 10.91
N ALA A 122 6.70 23.04 10.51
CA ALA A 122 5.36 23.54 10.22
C ALA A 122 4.58 23.97 11.47
N HIS A 123 5.14 23.83 12.68
CA HIS A 123 4.48 24.01 13.98
C HIS A 123 5.08 25.14 14.81
N ALA A 124 5.17 26.34 14.27
CA ALA A 124 5.83 27.52 14.87
C ALA A 124 5.47 27.83 16.33
N LEU A 125 4.25 27.50 16.79
CA LEU A 125 3.85 27.67 18.19
C LEU A 125 4.53 26.68 19.13
N ARG A 126 4.70 25.43 18.72
CA ARG A 126 5.40 24.40 19.52
C ARG A 126 6.89 24.67 19.62
N ASP A 127 7.48 25.23 18.57
CA ASP A 127 8.90 25.54 18.51
C ASP A 127 9.34 26.66 19.48
N ARG A 128 8.37 27.46 19.95
CA ARG A 128 8.59 28.53 20.96
C ARG A 128 8.57 28.02 22.40
N LEU A 129 8.17 26.77 22.62
CA LEU A 129 8.05 26.20 23.96
C LEU A 129 9.32 25.45 24.37
N PRO A 130 9.64 25.38 25.67
CA PRO A 130 10.65 24.44 26.15
C PRO A 130 10.34 23.01 25.67
N GLY A 131 11.38 22.26 25.26
CA GLY A 131 11.21 20.95 24.62
C GLY A 131 10.32 19.96 25.38
N TRP A 132 10.39 19.96 26.74
CA TRP A 132 9.51 19.12 27.56
C TRP A 132 8.02 19.51 27.47
N ALA A 133 7.74 20.83 27.39
CA ALA A 133 6.37 21.35 27.27
C ALA A 133 5.81 21.06 25.87
N ALA A 134 6.60 21.27 24.84
CA ALA A 134 6.24 20.95 23.47
C ALA A 134 5.95 19.45 23.29
N LEU A 135 6.79 18.58 23.87
CA LEU A 135 6.57 17.12 23.86
C LEU A 135 5.29 16.76 24.66
N GLY A 136 5.07 17.40 25.79
CA GLY A 136 3.84 17.22 26.61
C GLY A 136 2.58 17.55 25.82
N LEU A 137 2.56 18.70 25.13
CA LEU A 137 1.46 19.09 24.25
C LEU A 137 1.27 18.13 23.07
N HIS A 138 2.35 17.70 22.45
CA HIS A 138 2.29 16.73 21.35
C HIS A 138 1.62 15.42 21.82
N ARG A 139 2.03 14.90 22.98
CA ARG A 139 1.45 13.68 23.57
C ARG A 139 -0.01 13.85 23.97
N MET A 140 -0.36 14.99 24.53
CA MET A 140 -1.75 15.30 24.88
C MET A 140 -2.64 15.36 23.64
N ASP A 141 -2.19 16.00 22.58
CA ASP A 141 -2.89 16.07 21.29
C ASP A 141 -3.15 14.68 20.70
N GLN A 142 -2.10 13.84 20.64
CA GLN A 142 -2.22 12.45 20.19
C GLN A 142 -3.22 11.67 21.06
N TRP A 143 -3.18 11.85 22.37
CA TRP A 143 -4.10 11.19 23.30
C TRP A 143 -5.55 11.63 23.09
N LEU A 144 -5.81 12.93 22.94
CA LEU A 144 -7.14 13.47 22.67
C LEU A 144 -7.69 12.97 21.31
N MET A 145 -6.84 12.96 20.29
CA MET A 145 -7.19 12.39 18.96
C MET A 145 -7.52 10.90 19.07
N GLY A 146 -6.74 10.15 19.84
CA GLY A 146 -6.96 8.75 20.10
C GLY A 146 -8.28 8.48 20.81
N GLY A 147 -8.65 9.29 21.82
CA GLY A 147 -9.92 9.21 22.52
C GLY A 147 -11.12 9.45 21.61
N ARG A 148 -11.08 10.56 20.85
CA ARG A 148 -12.11 10.90 19.85
C ARG A 148 -12.27 9.78 18.80
N GLY A 149 -11.15 9.25 18.31
CA GLY A 149 -11.16 8.15 17.36
C GLY A 149 -11.88 6.92 17.89
N ARG A 150 -11.66 6.52 19.16
CA ARG A 150 -12.29 5.36 19.79
C ARG A 150 -13.78 5.56 20.02
N ILE A 151 -14.19 6.73 20.45
CA ILE A 151 -15.62 7.08 20.56
C ILE A 151 -16.28 6.93 19.20
N ARG A 152 -15.66 7.49 18.14
CA ARG A 152 -16.14 7.36 16.77
C ARG A 152 -16.23 5.91 16.32
N PHE A 153 -15.18 5.10 16.60
CA PHE A 153 -15.18 3.67 16.30
C PHE A 153 -16.37 2.94 16.94
N LEU A 154 -16.67 3.20 18.23
CA LEU A 154 -17.79 2.58 18.92
C LEU A 154 -19.14 3.03 18.36
N LEU A 155 -19.29 4.31 18.03
CA LEU A 155 -20.50 4.86 17.42
C LEU A 155 -20.72 4.28 16.03
N ASP A 156 -19.67 4.20 15.20
CA ASP A 156 -19.71 3.60 13.86
C ASP A 156 -20.10 2.10 13.97
N HIS A 157 -19.48 1.36 14.89
CA HIS A 157 -19.80 -0.05 15.11
C HIS A 157 -21.23 -0.26 15.57
N ALA A 158 -21.73 0.56 16.50
CA ALA A 158 -23.13 0.51 16.95
C ALA A 158 -24.11 0.80 15.80
N ARG A 159 -23.78 1.82 14.97
CA ARG A 159 -24.58 2.17 13.78
C ARG A 159 -24.59 1.05 12.76
N GLN A 160 -23.43 0.48 12.43
CA GLN A 160 -23.32 -0.64 11.48
C GLN A 160 -24.13 -1.84 11.95
N ARG A 161 -24.02 -2.25 13.21
CA ARG A 161 -24.84 -3.35 13.76
C ARG A 161 -26.34 -3.06 13.73
N ARG A 162 -26.73 -1.79 13.96
CA ARG A 162 -28.15 -1.40 13.87
C ARG A 162 -28.67 -1.52 12.45
N VAL A 163 -27.89 -1.08 11.46
CA VAL A 163 -28.20 -1.22 10.03
C VAL A 163 -28.35 -2.70 9.67
N ILE A 164 -27.38 -3.54 10.01
CA ILE A 164 -27.41 -4.98 9.73
C ILE A 164 -28.67 -5.63 10.32
N ARG A 165 -28.97 -5.37 11.62
CA ARG A 165 -30.13 -5.96 12.29
C ARG A 165 -31.47 -5.53 11.65
N ARG A 166 -31.55 -4.28 11.20
CA ARG A 166 -32.72 -3.78 10.48
C ARG A 166 -32.88 -4.50 9.15
N LEU A 167 -31.84 -4.52 8.32
CA LEU A 167 -31.87 -5.12 7.00
C LEU A 167 -32.10 -6.64 7.05
N ARG A 168 -31.54 -7.35 8.04
CA ARG A 168 -31.84 -8.79 8.23
C ARG A 168 -33.31 -9.04 8.56
N ARG A 169 -33.97 -8.16 9.32
CA ARG A 169 -35.42 -8.27 9.60
C ARG A 169 -36.25 -7.97 8.36
N GLU A 170 -35.85 -6.99 7.57
CA GLU A 170 -36.51 -6.62 6.30
C GLU A 170 -36.37 -7.73 5.25
N ALA A 171 -35.22 -8.38 5.14
CA ALA A 171 -34.98 -9.46 4.19
C ALA A 171 -35.77 -10.74 4.51
N GLY A 172 -36.09 -10.99 5.77
CA GLY A 172 -36.92 -12.12 6.18
C GLY A 172 -36.42 -13.49 5.68
N PRO A 173 -37.34 -14.42 5.34
CA PRO A 173 -37.00 -15.77 4.85
C PRO A 173 -36.35 -15.81 3.46
N SER A 174 -36.37 -14.70 2.72
CA SER A 174 -35.76 -14.61 1.38
C SER A 174 -34.23 -14.54 1.42
N GLN A 175 -33.65 -14.32 2.59
CA GLN A 175 -32.19 -14.32 2.75
C GLN A 175 -31.63 -15.72 2.47
N ALA A 176 -30.44 -15.77 1.83
CA ALA A 176 -29.69 -17.00 1.60
C ALA A 176 -29.55 -17.83 2.88
N ALA A 177 -30.02 -19.07 2.82
CA ALA A 177 -29.90 -19.99 3.94
C ALA A 177 -28.43 -20.27 4.25
N ARG A 178 -28.10 -20.27 5.54
CA ARG A 178 -26.78 -20.71 5.96
C ARG A 178 -26.63 -22.20 5.62
N PRO A 179 -25.49 -22.61 5.03
CA PRO A 179 -25.23 -24.02 4.78
C PRO A 179 -25.17 -24.81 6.10
N ASP A 180 -25.61 -26.09 6.08
CA ASP A 180 -25.53 -26.97 7.26
C ASP A 180 -24.08 -27.16 7.76
N ARG A 181 -23.16 -27.18 6.82
CA ARG A 181 -21.73 -27.23 7.05
C ARG A 181 -21.03 -26.31 6.06
N LEU A 182 -19.97 -25.65 6.49
CA LEU A 182 -19.16 -24.77 5.64
C LEU A 182 -17.85 -25.51 5.27
N ASP A 183 -17.60 -25.69 3.98
CA ASP A 183 -16.37 -26.30 3.48
C ASP A 183 -15.33 -25.22 3.11
N THR A 184 -15.77 -24.16 2.43
CA THR A 184 -14.90 -23.06 1.98
C THR A 184 -15.49 -21.70 2.32
N LEU A 185 -14.68 -20.84 2.96
CA LEU A 185 -15.00 -19.45 3.21
C LEU A 185 -14.12 -18.56 2.33
N PHE A 186 -14.73 -17.80 1.43
CA PHE A 186 -14.05 -16.76 0.68
C PHE A 186 -14.12 -15.43 1.44
N VAL A 187 -13.01 -14.73 1.54
CA VAL A 187 -13.01 -13.34 2.00
C VAL A 187 -12.92 -12.43 0.79
N LEU A 188 -13.89 -11.55 0.60
CA LEU A 188 -13.98 -10.69 -0.56
C LEU A 188 -13.87 -9.21 -0.18
N TRP A 189 -13.09 -8.46 -0.93
CA TRP A 189 -13.18 -7.01 -0.92
C TRP A 189 -14.53 -6.59 -1.50
N THR A 190 -15.35 -5.91 -0.69
CA THR A 190 -16.78 -5.71 -0.97
C THR A 190 -17.14 -4.24 -1.08
N ASP A 191 -17.85 -3.89 -2.13
CA ASP A 191 -18.54 -2.63 -2.35
C ASP A 191 -20.08 -2.84 -2.45
N GLU A 192 -20.80 -1.83 -2.90
CA GLU A 192 -22.25 -1.85 -3.03
C GLU A 192 -22.78 -2.77 -4.14
N ASN A 193 -21.90 -3.32 -5.01
CA ASN A 193 -22.27 -4.10 -6.20
C ASN A 193 -21.57 -5.46 -6.28
N THR A 194 -20.86 -5.88 -5.24
CA THR A 194 -20.04 -7.10 -5.29
C THR A 194 -20.87 -8.36 -5.45
N PHE A 195 -22.06 -8.45 -4.80
CA PHE A 195 -22.92 -9.62 -4.87
C PHE A 195 -24.12 -9.38 -5.81
N PRO A 196 -24.34 -10.24 -6.80
CA PRO A 196 -25.56 -10.18 -7.60
C PRO A 196 -26.77 -10.64 -6.77
N ALA A 197 -27.92 -9.96 -6.92
CA ALA A 197 -29.13 -10.26 -6.14
C ALA A 197 -29.90 -11.50 -6.64
N ASP A 198 -29.84 -11.77 -7.94
CA ASP A 198 -30.67 -12.75 -8.66
C ASP A 198 -29.96 -14.10 -8.89
N ARG A 199 -28.65 -14.14 -8.71
CA ARG A 199 -27.82 -15.32 -8.99
C ARG A 199 -26.70 -15.46 -7.98
N HIS A 200 -26.03 -16.60 -8.01
CA HIS A 200 -24.81 -16.82 -7.23
C HIS A 200 -23.64 -16.01 -7.77
N LEU A 201 -22.66 -15.71 -6.89
CA LEU A 201 -21.40 -15.10 -7.30
C LEU A 201 -20.56 -16.15 -8.04
N ASP A 202 -20.45 -16.01 -9.36
CA ASP A 202 -19.69 -16.92 -10.21
C ASP A 202 -18.28 -16.42 -10.48
N THR A 203 -18.10 -15.11 -10.53
CA THR A 203 -16.81 -14.45 -10.79
C THR A 203 -16.58 -13.29 -9.83
N ASP A 204 -15.34 -13.11 -9.43
CA ASP A 204 -14.87 -12.00 -8.57
C ASP A 204 -13.65 -11.32 -9.18
N LEU A 205 -13.44 -10.04 -8.88
CA LEU A 205 -12.32 -9.27 -9.40
C LEU A 205 -10.95 -9.87 -9.03
N PHE A 206 -10.84 -10.46 -7.83
CA PHE A 206 -9.58 -10.97 -7.29
C PHE A 206 -9.40 -12.47 -7.49
N PHE A 207 -10.50 -13.21 -7.68
CA PHE A 207 -10.52 -14.67 -7.77
C PHE A 207 -11.06 -15.18 -9.11
N GLY A 208 -11.38 -14.31 -10.05
CA GLY A 208 -11.91 -14.71 -11.35
C GLY A 208 -13.06 -15.74 -11.21
N PRO A 209 -13.03 -16.86 -11.95
CA PRO A 209 -14.09 -17.88 -11.93
C PRO A 209 -14.01 -18.85 -10.74
N LEU A 210 -13.10 -18.62 -9.78
CA LEU A 210 -12.85 -19.57 -8.69
C LEU A 210 -14.10 -19.89 -7.85
N PRO A 211 -15.00 -18.92 -7.51
CA PRO A 211 -16.24 -19.22 -6.80
C PRO A 211 -17.12 -20.26 -7.53
N ALA A 212 -17.30 -20.09 -8.85
CA ALA A 212 -18.07 -21.05 -9.65
C ALA A 212 -17.42 -22.44 -9.66
N ARG A 213 -16.08 -22.52 -9.70
CA ARG A 213 -15.34 -23.80 -9.70
C ARG A 213 -15.55 -24.58 -8.39
N PHE A 214 -15.50 -23.91 -7.25
CA PHE A 214 -15.76 -24.55 -5.95
C PHE A 214 -17.21 -25.01 -5.85
N ARG A 215 -18.17 -24.21 -6.31
CA ARG A 215 -19.60 -24.58 -6.33
C ARG A 215 -19.85 -25.82 -7.19
N ASN A 216 -19.26 -25.87 -8.38
CA ASN A 216 -19.41 -27.00 -9.31
C ASN A 216 -18.79 -28.31 -8.77
N ARG A 217 -17.84 -28.22 -7.83
CA ARG A 217 -17.31 -29.37 -7.09
C ARG A 217 -18.25 -29.86 -5.97
N GLY A 218 -19.31 -29.11 -5.67
CA GLY A 218 -20.21 -29.39 -4.57
C GLY A 218 -19.75 -28.83 -3.22
N ASP A 219 -18.73 -27.96 -3.17
CA ASP A 219 -18.29 -27.31 -1.93
C ASP A 219 -19.43 -26.40 -1.39
N ARG A 220 -19.72 -26.53 -0.11
CA ARG A 220 -20.64 -25.62 0.61
C ARG A 220 -19.88 -24.36 0.96
N MET A 221 -20.21 -23.30 0.26
CA MET A 221 -19.47 -22.04 0.33
C MET A 221 -20.15 -21.01 1.19
N GLY A 222 -19.34 -20.13 1.76
CA GLY A 222 -19.76 -18.88 2.37
C GLY A 222 -18.78 -17.76 2.05
N TYR A 223 -19.21 -16.55 2.27
CA TYR A 223 -18.40 -15.36 2.02
C TYR A 223 -18.29 -14.51 3.27
N LEU A 224 -17.10 -13.96 3.52
CA LEU A 224 -16.88 -12.90 4.50
C LEU A 224 -16.68 -11.60 3.72
N ALA A 225 -17.63 -10.70 3.83
CA ALA A 225 -17.56 -9.40 3.18
C ALA A 225 -16.57 -8.49 3.93
N LYS A 226 -15.50 -8.08 3.26
CA LYS A 226 -14.54 -7.08 3.75
C LYS A 226 -14.84 -5.75 3.08
N PRO A 227 -15.52 -4.80 3.75
CA PRO A 227 -15.81 -3.49 3.17
C PRO A 227 -14.55 -2.80 2.68
N MET A 228 -14.57 -2.29 1.47
CA MET A 228 -13.51 -1.46 0.90
C MET A 228 -13.48 -0.09 1.60
N THR A 229 -12.32 0.54 1.69
CA THR A 229 -12.15 1.83 2.40
C THR A 229 -12.80 3.02 1.68
N TRP A 230 -13.09 2.87 0.39
CA TRP A 230 -13.63 3.93 -0.48
C TRP A 230 -15.12 3.79 -0.81
N VAL A 231 -15.83 2.89 -0.15
CA VAL A 231 -17.27 2.74 -0.35
C VAL A 231 -18.03 3.99 0.07
N ARG A 232 -19.06 4.33 -0.70
CA ARG A 232 -19.88 5.52 -0.44
C ARG A 232 -20.79 5.32 0.77
N SER A 233 -21.28 4.10 0.96
CA SER A 233 -22.24 3.79 2.01
C SER A 233 -22.10 2.37 2.56
N TYR A 234 -21.84 2.27 3.86
CA TYR A 234 -21.88 0.97 4.55
C TYR A 234 -23.26 0.32 4.47
N GLU A 235 -24.34 1.12 4.50
CA GLU A 235 -25.71 0.61 4.32
C GLU A 235 -25.92 0.03 2.93
N GLY A 236 -25.32 0.63 1.89
CA GLY A 236 -25.33 0.09 0.52
C GLY A 236 -24.70 -1.30 0.45
N ILE A 237 -23.52 -1.48 1.07
CA ILE A 237 -22.88 -2.80 1.17
C ILE A 237 -23.79 -3.79 1.92
N ALA A 238 -24.28 -3.41 3.10
CA ALA A 238 -25.11 -4.29 3.90
C ALA A 238 -26.39 -4.69 3.15
N ARG A 239 -26.99 -3.77 2.40
CA ARG A 239 -28.16 -4.04 1.54
C ARG A 239 -27.81 -5.01 0.41
N ASN A 240 -26.67 -4.81 -0.26
CA ASN A 240 -26.18 -5.74 -1.30
C ASN A 240 -25.93 -7.14 -0.73
N VAL A 241 -25.28 -7.23 0.44
CA VAL A 241 -25.05 -8.49 1.16
C VAL A 241 -26.36 -9.19 1.53
N MET A 242 -27.38 -8.46 2.00
CA MET A 242 -28.67 -9.05 2.36
C MET A 242 -29.50 -9.51 1.15
N ALA A 243 -29.29 -8.89 -0.01
CA ALA A 243 -29.93 -9.28 -1.27
C ALA A 243 -29.21 -10.45 -1.97
N ALA A 244 -28.00 -10.81 -1.52
CA ALA A 244 -27.21 -11.87 -2.14
C ALA A 244 -27.89 -13.23 -2.04
N LYS A 245 -27.81 -14.02 -3.11
CA LYS A 245 -28.28 -15.43 -3.14
C LYS A 245 -27.33 -16.36 -2.36
N ASP A 246 -26.08 -15.94 -2.17
CA ASP A 246 -25.08 -16.67 -1.41
C ASP A 246 -25.12 -16.27 0.08
N TRP A 247 -24.71 -17.18 0.96
CA TRP A 247 -24.53 -16.85 2.38
C TRP A 247 -23.31 -15.96 2.59
N VAL A 248 -23.56 -14.75 3.09
CA VAL A 248 -22.53 -13.74 3.32
C VAL A 248 -22.56 -13.25 4.76
N LEU A 249 -21.39 -13.19 5.39
CA LEU A 249 -21.17 -12.72 6.75
C LEU A 249 -20.49 -11.35 6.73
N LEU A 250 -20.99 -10.43 7.56
CA LEU A 250 -20.30 -9.16 7.84
C LEU A 250 -19.53 -9.27 9.16
N PRO A 251 -18.25 -8.81 9.24
CA PRO A 251 -17.43 -8.95 10.45
C PRO A 251 -18.07 -8.33 11.70
N GLU A 252 -18.81 -7.23 11.51
CA GLU A 252 -19.49 -6.50 12.59
C GLU A 252 -20.60 -7.33 13.26
N GLU A 253 -21.11 -8.37 12.61
CA GLU A 253 -22.08 -9.29 13.21
C GLU A 253 -21.44 -10.18 14.27
N CYS A 254 -20.15 -10.45 14.11
CA CYS A 254 -19.40 -11.34 14.97
C CYS A 254 -18.99 -10.71 16.32
N VAL A 255 -19.12 -9.38 16.45
CA VAL A 255 -18.66 -8.61 17.62
C VAL A 255 -19.81 -7.84 18.26
N SER A 256 -20.07 -8.07 19.53
CA SER A 256 -21.00 -7.25 20.31
C SER A 256 -20.43 -5.84 20.59
N LEU A 257 -21.28 -4.90 20.99
CA LEU A 257 -20.81 -3.56 21.37
C LEU A 257 -19.89 -3.60 22.59
N ALA A 258 -20.17 -4.50 23.55
CA ALA A 258 -19.30 -4.70 24.72
C ALA A 258 -17.91 -5.22 24.32
N GLU A 259 -17.85 -6.19 23.40
CA GLU A 259 -16.58 -6.70 22.88
C GLU A 259 -15.82 -5.62 22.10
N ALA A 260 -16.51 -4.79 21.30
CA ALA A 260 -15.89 -3.65 20.63
C ALA A 260 -15.32 -2.64 21.62
N ALA A 261 -16.02 -2.36 22.73
CA ALA A 261 -15.51 -1.52 23.81
C ALA A 261 -14.25 -2.12 24.47
N VAL A 262 -14.25 -3.42 24.72
CA VAL A 262 -13.07 -4.12 25.25
C VAL A 262 -11.89 -4.03 24.27
N ILE A 263 -12.11 -4.20 22.98
CA ILE A 263 -11.08 -4.02 21.94
C ILE A 263 -10.52 -2.59 22.01
N ALA A 264 -11.40 -1.58 22.04
CA ALA A 264 -11.00 -0.17 22.08
C ALA A 264 -10.17 0.16 23.33
N LEU A 265 -10.56 -0.34 24.50
CA LEU A 265 -9.82 -0.16 25.74
C LEU A 265 -8.49 -0.90 25.75
N ARG A 266 -8.50 -2.18 25.37
CA ARG A 266 -7.27 -2.97 25.34
C ARG A 266 -6.24 -2.40 24.39
N THR A 267 -6.61 -2.00 23.16
CA THR A 267 -5.67 -1.38 22.21
C THR A 267 -5.10 -0.06 22.74
N TRP A 268 -5.88 0.71 23.51
CA TRP A 268 -5.42 1.97 24.07
C TRP A 268 -4.41 1.81 25.18
N PHE A 269 -4.63 0.84 26.06
CA PHE A 269 -3.78 0.60 27.23
C PHE A 269 -2.73 -0.49 27.02
N HIS A 270 -2.73 -1.19 25.88
CA HIS A 270 -1.74 -2.21 25.60
C HIS A 270 -0.33 -1.61 25.57
N ARG A 271 0.60 -2.27 26.26
CA ARG A 271 2.00 -1.84 26.35
C ARG A 271 2.91 -2.88 25.73
N TYR A 272 3.67 -2.47 24.73
CA TYR A 272 4.74 -3.28 24.16
C TYR A 272 6.02 -3.05 24.96
N ARG A 273 6.73 -4.11 25.28
CA ARG A 273 8.04 -4.04 25.91
C ARG A 273 9.10 -4.21 24.84
N LEU A 274 10.13 -3.37 24.90
CA LEU A 274 11.31 -3.50 24.05
C LEU A 274 12.36 -4.32 24.81
N ARG A 275 12.94 -5.32 24.15
CA ARG A 275 14.02 -6.16 24.69
C ARG A 275 15.41 -5.69 24.25
N GLY A 276 15.50 -4.83 23.24
CA GLY A 276 16.75 -4.40 22.65
C GLY A 276 16.69 -2.98 22.10
N ARG A 277 17.70 -2.64 21.35
CA ARG A 277 17.81 -1.38 20.61
C ARG A 277 17.70 -1.64 19.12
N PHE A 278 17.05 -0.75 18.40
CA PHE A 278 17.04 -0.75 16.96
C PHE A 278 18.17 0.17 16.47
N VAL A 279 19.26 -0.43 16.03
CA VAL A 279 20.48 0.31 15.64
C VAL A 279 20.77 0.01 14.17
N LEU A 280 20.87 1.06 13.34
CA LEU A 280 21.31 0.97 11.95
C LEU A 280 22.50 1.90 11.74
N GLU A 281 23.54 1.41 11.06
CA GLU A 281 24.77 2.18 10.75
C GLU A 281 25.37 2.88 11.99
N GLY A 282 25.28 2.24 13.16
CA GLY A 282 25.75 2.80 14.43
C GLY A 282 24.85 3.87 15.06
N VAL A 283 23.69 4.17 14.46
CA VAL A 283 22.71 5.14 14.98
C VAL A 283 21.59 4.40 15.71
N ASP A 284 21.33 4.77 16.96
CA ASP A 284 20.21 4.23 17.74
C ASP A 284 18.89 4.92 17.32
N LEU A 285 18.03 4.15 16.68
CA LEU A 285 16.73 4.57 16.17
C LEU A 285 15.56 4.06 17.03
N THR A 286 15.84 3.52 18.21
CA THR A 286 14.84 2.93 19.12
C THR A 286 13.76 3.94 19.52
N GLU A 287 14.10 5.23 19.59
CA GLU A 287 13.13 6.29 19.88
C GLU A 287 12.02 6.38 18.83
N TYR A 288 12.33 6.16 17.53
CA TYR A 288 11.33 6.16 16.45
C TYR A 288 10.42 4.94 16.51
N VAL A 289 10.95 3.79 16.91
CA VAL A 289 10.12 2.59 17.18
C VAL A 289 9.13 2.86 18.32
N ARG A 290 9.58 3.51 19.40
CA ARG A 290 8.69 3.88 20.53
C ARG A 290 7.62 4.89 20.11
N GLU A 291 8.01 5.87 19.29
CA GLU A 291 7.07 6.88 18.78
C GLU A 291 6.01 6.23 17.90
N GLU A 292 6.39 5.39 16.94
CA GLU A 292 5.43 4.71 16.06
C GLU A 292 4.49 3.80 16.87
N ILE A 293 5.00 3.03 17.82
CA ILE A 293 4.17 2.25 18.74
C ILE A 293 3.17 3.14 19.50
N HIS A 294 3.59 4.34 19.92
CA HIS A 294 2.70 5.27 20.57
C HIS A 294 1.63 5.79 19.63
N ILE A 295 1.99 6.17 18.41
CA ILE A 295 1.07 6.62 17.35
C ILE A 295 0.07 5.52 17.02
N ASP A 296 0.51 4.28 16.83
CA ASP A 296 -0.34 3.12 16.55
C ASP A 296 -1.40 2.92 17.63
N ARG A 297 -1.03 3.09 18.90
CA ARG A 297 -1.98 3.04 20.01
C ARG A 297 -3.02 4.15 19.95
N MET A 298 -2.72 5.29 19.34
CA MET A 298 -3.68 6.41 19.21
C MET A 298 -4.58 6.25 17.98
N LYS A 299 -4.16 5.49 16.96
CA LYS A 299 -4.98 5.19 15.77
C LYS A 299 -6.11 4.18 16.08
N THR A 300 -7.20 4.24 15.32
CA THR A 300 -8.33 3.29 15.43
C THR A 300 -8.27 2.15 14.41
N ARG A 301 -7.29 2.16 13.54
CA ARG A 301 -7.08 1.14 12.52
C ARG A 301 -6.91 -0.25 13.14
N GLN A 302 -6.15 -0.31 14.23
CA GLN A 302 -5.98 -1.53 15.02
C GLN A 302 -7.30 -2.05 15.58
N CYS A 303 -8.17 -1.17 16.10
CA CYS A 303 -9.49 -1.58 16.60
C CYS A 303 -10.34 -2.23 15.50
N ARG A 304 -10.34 -1.62 14.31
CA ARG A 304 -11.08 -2.13 13.15
C ARG A 304 -10.53 -3.47 12.65
N ALA A 305 -9.22 -3.66 12.71
CA ALA A 305 -8.59 -4.93 12.36
C ALA A 305 -8.94 -6.04 13.35
N LEU A 306 -8.91 -5.75 14.65
CA LEU A 306 -9.16 -6.73 15.70
C LEU A 306 -10.60 -7.27 15.76
N ILE A 307 -11.58 -6.60 15.13
CA ILE A 307 -12.93 -7.14 14.94
C ILE A 307 -12.88 -8.52 14.25
N TYR A 308 -11.95 -8.71 13.32
CA TYR A 308 -11.81 -9.96 12.57
C TYR A 308 -11.37 -11.15 13.41
N THR A 309 -10.79 -10.92 14.60
CA THR A 309 -10.47 -12.02 15.52
C THR A 309 -11.72 -12.77 16.00
N ALA A 310 -12.88 -12.11 16.00
CA ALA A 310 -14.13 -12.71 16.47
C ALA A 310 -14.78 -13.65 15.44
N VAL A 311 -14.40 -13.57 14.17
CA VAL A 311 -15.03 -14.37 13.09
C VAL A 311 -14.86 -15.87 13.36
N GLY A 312 -13.64 -16.33 13.66
CA GLY A 312 -13.40 -17.75 13.99
C GLY A 312 -14.22 -18.22 15.19
N ARG A 313 -14.30 -17.42 16.27
CA ARG A 313 -15.12 -17.72 17.44
C ARG A 313 -16.63 -17.78 17.10
N TYR A 314 -17.09 -16.85 16.29
CA TYR A 314 -18.47 -16.80 15.82
C TYR A 314 -18.82 -18.06 15.04
N LEU A 315 -18.00 -18.45 14.06
CA LEU A 315 -18.18 -19.65 13.26
C LEU A 315 -18.09 -20.93 14.11
N ARG A 316 -17.18 -21.00 15.09
CA ARG A 316 -17.08 -22.11 16.03
C ARG A 316 -18.37 -22.32 16.83
N ARG A 317 -18.94 -21.22 17.36
CA ARG A 317 -20.21 -21.27 18.11
C ARG A 317 -21.38 -21.76 17.25
N MET A 318 -21.33 -21.53 15.94
CA MET A 318 -22.31 -21.97 14.99
C MET A 318 -22.04 -23.36 14.42
N ASN A 319 -20.99 -24.03 14.86
CA ASN A 319 -20.49 -25.30 14.31
C ASN A 319 -20.19 -25.22 12.80
N GLN A 320 -19.60 -24.10 12.35
CA GLN A 320 -19.36 -23.73 10.95
C GLN A 320 -17.85 -23.43 10.68
N CYS A 321 -16.93 -24.09 11.39
CA CYS A 321 -15.51 -23.96 11.06
C CYS A 321 -15.27 -24.53 9.66
N PRO A 322 -14.85 -23.71 8.66
CA PRO A 322 -14.61 -24.20 7.31
C PRO A 322 -13.33 -25.02 7.24
N ALA A 323 -13.24 -25.93 6.28
CA ALA A 323 -12.00 -26.65 6.01
C ALA A 323 -10.92 -25.70 5.50
N ARG A 324 -11.32 -24.65 4.74
CA ARG A 324 -10.39 -23.67 4.18
C ARG A 324 -10.96 -22.25 4.15
N VAL A 325 -10.05 -21.27 4.27
CA VAL A 325 -10.31 -19.83 4.04
C VAL A 325 -9.44 -19.37 2.89
N ILE A 326 -10.06 -18.77 1.87
CA ILE A 326 -9.36 -18.20 0.70
C ILE A 326 -9.55 -16.69 0.73
N TYR A 327 -8.46 -15.92 0.63
CA TYR A 327 -8.52 -14.47 0.76
C TYR A 327 -7.48 -13.77 -0.12
N PRO A 328 -7.74 -12.50 -0.57
CA PRO A 328 -6.76 -11.70 -1.27
C PRO A 328 -5.68 -11.26 -0.28
N MET A 329 -4.43 -11.69 -0.49
CA MET A 329 -3.34 -11.49 0.46
C MET A 329 -2.56 -10.22 0.14
N GLU A 330 -2.57 -9.28 1.06
CA GLU A 330 -1.74 -8.08 1.09
C GLU A 330 -1.01 -7.91 2.44
N CYS A 331 -1.10 -8.91 3.32
CA CYS A 331 -0.54 -8.93 4.68
C CYS A 331 -1.03 -7.79 5.58
N GLN A 332 -2.23 -7.30 5.33
CA GLN A 332 -2.85 -6.23 6.11
C GLN A 332 -3.20 -6.68 7.54
N PRO A 333 -3.33 -5.73 8.49
CA PRO A 333 -3.65 -6.02 9.90
C PRO A 333 -4.90 -6.89 10.10
N TRP A 334 -5.96 -6.68 9.31
CA TRP A 334 -7.20 -7.46 9.41
C TRP A 334 -7.02 -8.94 9.00
N GLU A 335 -6.13 -9.23 8.05
CA GLU A 335 -5.82 -10.60 7.62
C GLU A 335 -5.14 -11.38 8.75
N LYS A 336 -4.17 -10.75 9.40
CA LYS A 336 -3.45 -11.31 10.55
C LYS A 336 -4.40 -11.52 11.75
N ALA A 337 -5.32 -10.57 11.98
CA ALA A 337 -6.35 -10.68 13.01
C ALA A 337 -7.35 -11.81 12.71
N LEU A 338 -7.83 -11.92 11.47
CA LEU A 338 -8.70 -13.00 11.02
C LEU A 338 -8.03 -14.36 11.27
N ARG A 339 -6.81 -14.50 10.79
CA ARG A 339 -6.03 -15.73 10.95
C ARG A 339 -5.83 -16.10 12.43
N TYR A 340 -5.51 -15.12 13.29
CA TYR A 340 -5.44 -15.37 14.74
C TYR A 340 -6.77 -15.90 15.29
N GLY A 341 -7.88 -15.30 14.90
CA GLY A 341 -9.21 -15.73 15.33
C GLY A 341 -9.50 -17.20 15.00
N PHE A 342 -9.09 -17.65 13.83
CA PHE A 342 -9.20 -19.06 13.41
C PHE A 342 -8.17 -19.95 14.10
N TYR A 343 -6.93 -19.50 14.25
CA TYR A 343 -5.89 -20.25 14.96
C TYR A 343 -6.34 -20.66 16.37
N VAL A 344 -7.05 -19.77 17.06
CA VAL A 344 -7.54 -20.04 18.43
C VAL A 344 -8.83 -20.88 18.45
N ASN A 345 -9.72 -20.72 17.46
CA ASN A 345 -11.07 -21.27 17.55
C ASN A 345 -11.38 -22.38 16.52
N CYS A 346 -10.71 -22.40 15.38
CA CYS A 346 -10.91 -23.34 14.27
C CYS A 346 -9.53 -23.77 13.74
N SER A 347 -8.72 -24.40 14.58
CA SER A 347 -7.29 -24.71 14.35
C SER A 347 -7.01 -25.51 13.09
N ASP A 348 -7.96 -26.35 12.66
CA ASP A 348 -7.83 -27.24 11.50
C ASP A 348 -8.09 -26.54 10.17
N THR A 349 -8.61 -25.32 10.22
CA THR A 349 -8.89 -24.52 9.02
C THR A 349 -7.59 -24.12 8.30
N LYS A 350 -7.46 -24.49 7.04
CA LYS A 350 -6.34 -24.11 6.18
C LYS A 350 -6.56 -22.70 5.61
N PHE A 351 -5.54 -21.85 5.65
CA PHE A 351 -5.55 -20.53 5.05
C PHE A 351 -4.79 -20.53 3.73
N ILE A 352 -5.44 -20.04 2.67
CA ILE A 352 -4.87 -19.87 1.33
C ILE A 352 -4.92 -18.39 0.98
N GLY A 353 -3.77 -17.74 0.98
CA GLY A 353 -3.63 -16.34 0.56
C GLY A 353 -3.34 -16.26 -0.94
N HIS A 354 -4.09 -15.46 -1.66
CA HIS A 354 -3.82 -15.14 -3.06
C HIS A 354 -3.10 -13.80 -3.16
N GLN A 355 -1.81 -13.82 -3.51
CA GLN A 355 -1.06 -12.61 -3.85
C GLN A 355 -1.48 -12.20 -5.27
N HIS A 356 -2.39 -11.26 -5.36
CA HIS A 356 -3.15 -10.90 -6.56
C HIS A 356 -2.64 -9.63 -7.27
N SER A 357 -1.68 -8.93 -6.70
CA SER A 357 -1.12 -7.68 -7.20
C SER A 357 0.40 -7.71 -7.24
N THR A 358 0.99 -6.76 -7.94
CA THR A 358 2.44 -6.56 -7.95
C THR A 358 2.97 -6.19 -6.58
N ILE A 359 4.23 -6.48 -6.31
CA ILE A 359 4.95 -6.09 -5.10
C ILE A 359 5.85 -4.91 -5.47
N PRO A 360 5.56 -3.68 -5.00
CA PRO A 360 6.46 -2.55 -5.21
C PRO A 360 7.74 -2.66 -4.39
N GLU A 361 8.82 -2.10 -4.89
CA GLU A 361 10.05 -1.89 -4.12
C GLU A 361 9.74 -1.12 -2.82
N CYS A 362 10.43 -1.40 -1.75
CA CYS A 362 10.21 -0.77 -0.43
C CYS A 362 8.86 -1.07 0.25
N TRP A 363 8.00 -1.91 -0.31
CA TRP A 363 6.78 -2.37 0.34
C TRP A 363 7.04 -3.67 1.11
N TYR A 364 7.50 -3.53 2.34
CA TYR A 364 7.91 -4.68 3.15
C TYR A 364 6.76 -5.43 3.83
N GLY A 365 5.53 -4.95 3.69
CA GLY A 365 4.33 -5.56 4.29
C GLY A 365 4.10 -7.02 3.86
N LEU A 366 4.44 -7.37 2.63
CA LEU A 366 4.30 -8.74 2.11
C LEU A 366 5.41 -9.70 2.57
N PHE A 367 6.50 -9.17 3.16
CA PHE A 367 7.62 -9.97 3.62
C PHE A 367 7.48 -10.28 5.11
N PRO A 368 7.39 -11.58 5.50
CA PRO A 368 7.29 -11.94 6.90
C PRO A 368 8.61 -11.71 7.62
N SER A 369 8.54 -11.25 8.86
CA SER A 369 9.73 -11.30 9.73
C SER A 369 10.09 -12.73 10.12
N ARG A 370 11.31 -12.94 10.60
CA ARG A 370 11.72 -14.26 11.15
C ARG A 370 10.77 -14.73 12.25
N GLN A 371 10.31 -13.82 13.10
CA GLN A 371 9.33 -14.13 14.14
C GLN A 371 7.95 -14.48 13.56
N ASP A 372 7.52 -13.84 12.46
CA ASP A 372 6.25 -14.16 11.79
C ASP A 372 6.25 -15.60 11.26
N VAL A 373 7.39 -16.04 10.68
CA VAL A 373 7.57 -17.41 10.21
C VAL A 373 7.57 -18.41 11.38
N GLN A 374 8.37 -18.15 12.44
CA GLN A 374 8.47 -19.00 13.63
C GLN A 374 7.12 -19.16 14.33
N ASN A 375 6.35 -18.07 14.44
CA ASN A 375 5.05 -18.05 15.10
C ASN A 375 3.88 -18.45 14.18
N ARG A 376 4.15 -18.92 12.95
CA ARG A 376 3.14 -19.36 11.98
C ARG A 376 2.09 -18.30 11.65
N VAL A 377 2.50 -17.02 11.59
CA VAL A 377 1.62 -15.91 11.24
C VAL A 377 1.23 -15.93 9.76
N ILE A 378 2.10 -16.44 8.89
CA ILE A 378 1.84 -16.59 7.45
C ILE A 378 0.82 -17.71 7.15
N PRO A 379 0.02 -17.63 6.07
CA PRO A 379 -0.90 -18.70 5.69
C PRO A 379 -0.16 -19.99 5.33
N GLN A 380 -0.85 -21.13 5.44
CA GLN A 380 -0.28 -22.43 5.10
C GLN A 380 0.06 -22.54 3.60
N ARG A 381 -0.72 -21.86 2.75
CA ARG A 381 -0.48 -21.77 1.31
C ARG A 381 -0.60 -20.32 0.85
N ILE A 382 0.36 -19.89 0.06
CA ILE A 382 0.34 -18.61 -0.66
C ILE A 382 0.38 -18.94 -2.14
N VAL A 383 -0.62 -18.50 -2.88
CA VAL A 383 -0.69 -18.62 -4.33
C VAL A 383 -0.31 -17.29 -4.94
N THR A 384 0.81 -17.26 -5.66
CA THR A 384 1.30 -16.05 -6.34
C THR A 384 0.76 -15.99 -7.76
N CYS A 385 0.53 -14.78 -8.26
CA CYS A 385 0.01 -14.58 -9.62
C CYS A 385 1.08 -14.77 -10.73
N GLY A 386 2.29 -15.22 -10.38
CA GLY A 386 3.37 -15.57 -11.32
C GLY A 386 4.62 -16.09 -10.60
N PRO A 387 5.50 -16.80 -11.32
CA PRO A 387 6.77 -17.34 -10.79
C PRO A 387 7.68 -16.26 -10.20
N VAL A 388 7.75 -15.09 -10.81
CA VAL A 388 8.58 -13.96 -10.34
C VAL A 388 8.21 -13.57 -8.90
N TRP A 389 6.91 -13.45 -8.60
CA TRP A 389 6.45 -13.09 -7.26
C TRP A 389 6.72 -14.19 -6.24
N LYS A 390 6.63 -15.45 -6.68
CA LYS A 390 7.03 -16.59 -5.86
C LYS A 390 8.50 -16.49 -5.48
N ALA A 391 9.39 -16.25 -6.45
CA ALA A 391 10.83 -16.13 -6.22
C ALA A 391 11.16 -14.94 -5.28
N ILE A 392 10.48 -13.80 -5.44
CA ILE A 392 10.63 -12.63 -4.56
C ILE A 392 10.23 -12.99 -3.13
N LEU A 393 9.08 -13.60 -2.91
CA LEU A 393 8.61 -13.98 -1.57
C LEU A 393 9.53 -15.03 -0.93
N GLU A 394 10.03 -15.98 -1.69
CA GLU A 394 10.97 -17.00 -1.22
C GLU A 394 12.30 -16.38 -0.80
N LYS A 395 12.85 -15.47 -1.60
CA LYS A 395 14.07 -14.69 -1.27
C LYS A 395 13.91 -13.93 0.05
N HIS A 396 12.70 -13.44 0.36
CA HIS A 396 12.40 -12.68 1.58
C HIS A 396 11.87 -13.57 2.73
N GLY A 397 12.19 -14.86 2.73
CA GLY A 397 12.02 -15.75 3.86
C GLY A 397 10.67 -16.47 3.96
N VAL A 398 9.78 -16.34 2.97
CA VAL A 398 8.59 -17.20 2.90
C VAL A 398 9.01 -18.62 2.56
N PRO A 399 8.65 -19.64 3.39
CA PRO A 399 9.05 -21.01 3.12
C PRO A 399 8.55 -21.53 1.76
N ALA A 400 9.43 -22.09 0.93
CA ALA A 400 9.10 -22.61 -0.42
C ALA A 400 7.92 -23.59 -0.41
N ARG A 401 7.80 -24.42 0.65
CA ARG A 401 6.68 -25.35 0.82
C ARG A 401 5.31 -24.67 0.90
N SER A 402 5.25 -23.42 1.35
CA SER A 402 4.02 -22.62 1.45
C SER A 402 3.67 -21.91 0.15
N LEU A 403 4.59 -21.82 -0.81
CA LEU A 403 4.43 -21.07 -2.05
C LEU A 403 3.98 -21.96 -3.20
N ARG A 404 2.99 -21.48 -3.95
CA ARG A 404 2.53 -22.06 -5.22
C ARG A 404 2.35 -20.95 -6.23
N THR A 405 2.65 -21.23 -7.50
CA THR A 405 2.29 -20.33 -8.61
C THR A 405 0.88 -20.67 -9.07
N GLY A 406 0.04 -19.68 -9.26
CA GLY A 406 -1.33 -19.80 -9.73
C GLY A 406 -1.72 -18.63 -10.65
N PRO A 407 -2.99 -18.57 -11.07
CA PRO A 407 -3.43 -17.66 -12.12
C PRO A 407 -3.46 -16.19 -11.68
N ALA A 408 -3.15 -15.31 -12.62
CA ALA A 408 -3.24 -13.86 -12.47
C ALA A 408 -4.66 -13.36 -12.82
N PHE A 409 -5.63 -13.64 -11.97
CA PHE A 409 -7.07 -13.35 -12.24
C PHE A 409 -7.37 -11.89 -12.59
N ARG A 410 -6.57 -10.93 -12.16
CA ARG A 410 -6.77 -9.51 -12.46
C ARG A 410 -6.23 -9.08 -13.81
N PHE A 411 -5.39 -9.90 -14.44
CA PHE A 411 -4.61 -9.54 -15.63
C PHE A 411 -4.86 -10.45 -16.86
N PRO A 412 -6.06 -11.07 -17.02
CA PRO A 412 -6.31 -11.96 -18.16
C PRO A 412 -6.24 -11.22 -19.50
N HIS A 413 -6.47 -9.91 -19.49
CA HIS A 413 -6.45 -9.05 -20.67
C HIS A 413 -5.05 -8.81 -21.25
N LEU A 414 -4.00 -9.19 -20.55
CA LEU A 414 -2.61 -9.05 -21.03
C LEU A 414 -2.20 -10.24 -21.93
N HIS A 415 -2.81 -11.39 -21.73
CA HIS A 415 -2.52 -12.58 -22.52
C HIS A 415 -3.22 -12.53 -23.88
N GLY A 416 -2.56 -13.07 -24.92
CA GLY A 416 -3.11 -13.15 -26.28
C GLY A 416 -3.15 -11.82 -27.06
N LYS A 417 -2.66 -10.72 -26.48
CA LYS A 417 -2.45 -9.50 -27.27
C LYS A 417 -1.11 -9.60 -27.99
N PRO A 418 -1.06 -9.35 -29.31
CA PRO A 418 0.22 -9.30 -30.01
C PRO A 418 1.04 -8.16 -29.39
N ALA A 419 2.28 -8.47 -29.01
CA ALA A 419 3.26 -7.45 -28.70
C ALA A 419 3.34 -6.52 -29.92
N ARG A 420 3.38 -5.23 -29.67
CA ARG A 420 3.53 -4.27 -30.76
C ARG A 420 4.84 -4.58 -31.47
N GLU A 421 4.78 -4.85 -32.78
CA GLU A 421 6.01 -4.91 -33.56
C GLU A 421 6.77 -3.59 -33.32
N GLY A 422 8.04 -3.71 -32.91
CA GLY A 422 8.88 -2.57 -32.52
C GLY A 422 9.21 -1.57 -33.63
N LYS A 423 8.23 -1.29 -34.53
CA LYS A 423 8.40 -0.38 -35.68
C LYS A 423 8.48 1.07 -35.23
N LEU A 424 9.52 1.73 -35.69
CA LEU A 424 9.65 3.19 -35.64
C LEU A 424 8.97 3.83 -36.86
N PRO A 425 8.56 5.09 -36.75
CA PRO A 425 8.57 5.94 -35.56
C PRO A 425 7.46 5.58 -34.57
N ARG A 426 7.76 5.66 -33.27
CA ARG A 426 6.75 5.55 -32.22
C ARG A 426 5.85 6.79 -32.23
N PRO A 427 4.59 6.69 -31.79
CA PRO A 427 3.74 7.87 -31.65
C PRO A 427 4.39 8.94 -30.77
N ALA A 428 4.33 10.19 -31.20
CA ALA A 428 4.82 11.34 -30.41
C ALA A 428 3.86 11.65 -29.24
N THR A 429 3.57 10.62 -28.44
CA THR A 429 2.61 10.67 -27.32
C THR A 429 3.24 10.07 -26.06
N VAL A 430 3.24 10.84 -25.00
CA VAL A 430 3.70 10.45 -23.66
C VAL A 430 2.47 10.21 -22.79
N LEU A 431 2.38 9.05 -22.16
CA LEU A 431 1.35 8.75 -21.16
C LEU A 431 1.99 8.81 -19.77
N LEU A 432 1.51 9.70 -18.90
CA LEU A 432 1.84 9.70 -17.49
C LEU A 432 0.76 8.95 -16.72
N ALA A 433 1.07 7.78 -16.16
CA ALA A 433 0.17 7.01 -15.30
C ALA A 433 0.56 7.21 -13.83
N LEU A 434 -0.37 7.74 -13.05
CA LEU A 434 -0.13 8.19 -11.68
C LEU A 434 -0.60 7.16 -10.64
N SER A 435 0.04 7.21 -9.46
CA SER A 435 -0.29 6.39 -8.29
C SER A 435 -1.55 6.92 -7.57
N ILE A 436 -1.92 6.26 -6.46
CA ILE A 436 -3.08 6.65 -5.64
C ILE A 436 -2.79 7.86 -4.74
N GLY A 437 -1.51 8.14 -4.43
CA GLY A 437 -1.08 9.22 -3.55
C GLY A 437 -1.18 10.59 -4.21
N PHE A 438 -1.72 11.60 -3.51
CA PHE A 438 -1.80 12.97 -4.03
C PHE A 438 -0.40 13.59 -4.21
N HIS A 439 0.44 13.52 -3.21
CA HIS A 439 1.76 14.16 -3.23
C HIS A 439 2.72 13.52 -4.24
N ASP A 440 2.71 12.18 -4.34
CA ASP A 440 3.46 11.45 -5.36
C ASP A 440 2.99 11.83 -6.77
N SER A 441 1.66 11.92 -6.96
CA SER A 441 1.07 12.33 -8.24
C SER A 441 1.44 13.77 -8.58
N LEU A 442 1.40 14.68 -7.60
CA LEU A 442 1.76 16.08 -7.79
C LEU A 442 3.22 16.24 -8.19
N GLU A 443 4.14 15.50 -7.59
CA GLU A 443 5.56 15.52 -7.96
C GLU A 443 5.78 15.05 -9.39
N CYS A 444 5.12 13.95 -9.78
CA CYS A 444 5.20 13.44 -11.15
C CYS A 444 4.61 14.42 -12.17
N VAL A 445 3.49 15.06 -11.87
CA VAL A 445 2.86 16.08 -12.71
C VAL A 445 3.77 17.30 -12.85
N LEU A 446 4.31 17.81 -11.73
CA LEU A 446 5.28 18.92 -11.74
C LEU A 446 6.48 18.66 -12.66
N LYS A 447 7.15 17.52 -12.47
CA LYS A 447 8.32 17.13 -13.26
C LYS A 447 7.96 16.95 -14.73
N THR A 448 6.79 16.38 -15.03
CA THR A 448 6.32 16.17 -16.40
C THR A 448 6.00 17.49 -17.10
N ILE A 449 5.26 18.40 -16.46
CA ILE A 449 4.98 19.73 -17.02
C ILE A 449 6.29 20.50 -17.23
N ALA A 450 7.19 20.51 -16.24
CA ALA A 450 8.49 21.18 -16.35
C ALA A 450 9.34 20.63 -17.52
N ALA A 451 9.31 19.30 -17.73
CA ALA A 451 10.03 18.65 -18.81
C ALA A 451 9.50 19.00 -20.20
N PHE A 452 8.17 19.08 -20.34
CA PHE A 452 7.54 19.10 -21.67
C PHE A 452 6.78 20.38 -22.02
N ARG A 453 6.72 21.38 -21.12
CA ARG A 453 5.95 22.63 -21.38
C ARG A 453 6.29 23.34 -22.69
N SER A 454 7.51 23.17 -23.20
CA SER A 454 7.97 23.79 -24.45
C SER A 454 8.01 22.82 -25.66
N GLU A 455 7.65 21.55 -25.45
CA GLU A 455 7.77 20.48 -26.46
C GLU A 455 6.45 20.30 -27.22
N THR A 456 6.02 21.31 -27.98
CA THR A 456 4.72 21.31 -28.65
C THR A 456 4.54 20.20 -29.70
N GLY A 457 5.62 19.56 -30.14
CA GLY A 457 5.60 18.39 -31.03
C GLY A 457 5.22 17.08 -30.33
N LEU A 458 5.10 17.08 -28.99
CA LEU A 458 4.67 15.94 -28.21
C LEU A 458 3.27 16.17 -27.66
N ARG A 459 2.47 15.11 -27.63
CA ARG A 459 1.22 15.08 -26.87
C ARG A 459 1.47 14.40 -25.52
N VAL A 460 1.06 15.01 -24.41
CA VAL A 460 1.20 14.45 -23.08
C VAL A 460 -0.17 14.18 -22.47
N TRP A 461 -0.46 12.93 -22.14
CA TRP A 461 -1.68 12.53 -21.44
C TRP A 461 -1.37 12.27 -19.99
N ILE A 462 -2.07 12.95 -19.09
CA ILE A 462 -2.00 12.71 -17.64
C ILE A 462 -3.19 11.86 -17.24
N LYS A 463 -2.92 10.62 -16.82
CA LYS A 463 -3.92 9.66 -16.35
C LYS A 463 -3.81 9.47 -14.85
N PHE A 464 -4.78 10.02 -14.15
CA PHE A 464 -4.88 9.83 -12.70
C PHE A 464 -5.45 8.47 -12.33
N HIS A 465 -5.01 7.95 -11.19
CA HIS A 465 -5.59 6.74 -10.64
C HIS A 465 -7.07 6.98 -10.27
N PRO A 466 -8.01 6.08 -10.59
CA PRO A 466 -9.45 6.28 -10.32
C PRO A 466 -9.79 6.53 -8.85
N ARG A 467 -8.90 6.14 -7.95
CA ARG A 467 -9.04 6.26 -6.48
C ARG A 467 -8.02 7.21 -5.87
N MET A 468 -7.50 8.15 -6.64
CA MET A 468 -6.56 9.15 -6.12
C MET A 468 -7.18 9.91 -4.94
N SER A 469 -6.39 10.15 -3.92
CA SER A 469 -6.75 11.02 -2.81
C SER A 469 -6.69 12.48 -3.28
N GLY A 470 -7.82 13.15 -3.41
CA GLY A 470 -7.93 14.52 -3.92
C GLY A 470 -8.43 14.62 -5.36
N SER A 471 -8.49 15.84 -5.89
CA SER A 471 -8.96 16.11 -7.26
C SER A 471 -7.79 16.12 -8.25
N PRO A 472 -7.94 15.45 -9.42
CA PRO A 472 -7.02 15.59 -10.54
C PRO A 472 -6.78 17.04 -10.95
N GLU A 473 -7.83 17.83 -11.04
CA GLU A 473 -7.80 19.23 -11.44
C GLU A 473 -6.99 20.05 -10.42
N GLN A 474 -7.24 19.86 -9.14
CA GLN A 474 -6.48 20.51 -8.05
C GLN A 474 -4.99 20.17 -8.11
N CYS A 475 -4.65 18.91 -8.43
CA CYS A 475 -3.26 18.47 -8.57
C CYS A 475 -2.55 19.24 -9.70
N VAL A 476 -3.18 19.33 -10.88
CA VAL A 476 -2.63 20.06 -12.03
C VAL A 476 -2.56 21.56 -11.77
N GLU A 477 -3.60 22.18 -11.20
CA GLU A 477 -3.60 23.60 -10.83
C GLU A 477 -2.46 23.92 -9.85
N THR A 478 -2.23 23.06 -8.87
CA THR A 478 -1.13 23.23 -7.92
C THR A 478 0.22 23.16 -8.62
N ALA A 479 0.40 22.24 -9.57
CA ALA A 479 1.63 22.12 -10.35
C ALA A 479 1.85 23.33 -11.25
N VAL A 480 0.81 23.80 -11.95
CA VAL A 480 0.86 24.99 -12.80
C VAL A 480 1.26 26.22 -12.00
N LYS A 481 0.67 26.43 -10.81
CA LYS A 481 1.02 27.53 -9.91
C LYS A 481 2.47 27.42 -9.42
N ALA A 482 2.89 26.24 -9.00
CA ALA A 482 4.26 26.01 -8.52
C ALA A 482 5.33 26.24 -9.60
N LEU A 483 4.98 26.09 -10.87
CA LEU A 483 5.85 26.37 -12.03
C LEU A 483 5.71 27.81 -12.56
N CYS A 484 4.96 28.67 -11.87
CA CYS A 484 4.68 30.06 -12.29
C CYS A 484 4.12 30.17 -13.72
N LEU A 485 3.29 29.20 -14.14
CA LEU A 485 2.63 29.19 -15.43
C LEU A 485 1.24 29.84 -15.34
N GLY A 486 0.83 30.55 -16.39
CA GLY A 486 -0.52 31.13 -16.47
C GLY A 486 -1.61 30.06 -16.71
N ALA A 487 -1.29 29.01 -17.47
CA ALA A 487 -2.18 27.89 -17.76
C ALA A 487 -1.38 26.64 -18.09
N LEU A 488 -2.05 25.48 -18.07
CA LEU A 488 -1.50 24.24 -18.59
C LEU A 488 -1.34 24.34 -20.11
N PRO A 489 -0.18 23.98 -20.71
CA PRO A 489 -0.01 23.99 -22.16
C PRO A 489 -1.00 23.06 -22.88
N ASP A 490 -1.55 23.48 -24.01
CA ASP A 490 -2.62 22.76 -24.74
C ASP A 490 -2.29 21.31 -25.13
N HIS A 491 -1.01 21.03 -25.39
CA HIS A 491 -0.54 19.68 -25.73
C HIS A 491 -0.41 18.75 -24.52
N ILE A 492 -0.60 19.25 -23.28
CA ILE A 492 -0.62 18.49 -22.02
C ILE A 492 -2.05 18.43 -21.52
N GLN A 493 -2.64 17.23 -21.43
CA GLN A 493 -4.06 17.08 -21.17
C GLN A 493 -4.34 16.01 -20.12
N ILE A 494 -5.32 16.26 -19.23
CA ILE A 494 -5.88 15.24 -18.35
C ILE A 494 -6.79 14.34 -19.19
N THR A 495 -6.61 13.03 -19.08
CA THR A 495 -7.48 12.05 -19.75
C THR A 495 -8.23 11.18 -18.76
N ARG A 496 -9.49 10.87 -19.11
CA ARG A 496 -10.35 9.93 -18.35
C ARG A 496 -10.50 8.58 -19.04
N GLU A 497 -9.97 8.43 -20.25
CA GLU A 497 -10.01 7.18 -21.00
C GLU A 497 -9.38 6.01 -20.23
N PRO A 498 -9.85 4.77 -20.41
CA PRO A 498 -9.22 3.59 -19.82
C PRO A 498 -7.75 3.44 -20.23
N VAL A 499 -6.91 2.97 -19.32
CA VAL A 499 -5.47 2.74 -19.59
C VAL A 499 -5.28 1.73 -20.73
N THR A 500 -6.14 0.73 -20.81
CA THR A 500 -6.15 -0.29 -21.87
C THR A 500 -6.29 0.27 -23.27
N ASP A 501 -6.93 1.45 -23.40
CA ASP A 501 -7.16 2.12 -24.68
C ASP A 501 -6.06 3.16 -24.99
N LEU A 502 -5.42 3.68 -23.93
CA LEU A 502 -4.34 4.67 -24.03
C LEU A 502 -2.98 4.03 -24.35
N LEU A 503 -2.65 2.92 -23.68
CA LEU A 503 -1.34 2.26 -23.83
C LEU A 503 -0.99 1.89 -25.29
N PRO A 504 -1.91 1.34 -26.12
CA PRO A 504 -1.60 1.03 -27.51
C PRO A 504 -1.28 2.26 -28.37
N ARG A 505 -1.70 3.45 -27.94
CA ARG A 505 -1.50 4.75 -28.64
C ARG A 505 -0.34 5.56 -28.05
N ALA A 506 0.22 5.12 -26.92
CA ALA A 506 1.35 5.78 -26.29
C ALA A 506 2.68 5.38 -26.95
N GLY A 507 3.56 6.34 -27.16
CA GLY A 507 4.94 6.09 -27.58
C GLY A 507 5.85 5.72 -26.41
N VAL A 508 5.56 6.30 -25.23
CA VAL A 508 6.32 6.10 -23.97
C VAL A 508 5.36 6.21 -22.78
N LEU A 509 5.57 5.38 -21.77
CA LEU A 509 4.91 5.50 -20.47
C LEU A 509 5.84 6.12 -19.44
N LEU A 510 5.37 7.15 -18.74
CA LEU A 510 5.92 7.64 -17.48
C LEU A 510 5.07 7.09 -16.33
N TYR A 511 5.71 6.61 -15.26
CA TYR A 511 4.97 6.06 -14.13
C TYR A 511 5.69 6.25 -12.79
N SER A 512 4.93 6.15 -11.70
CA SER A 512 5.44 6.04 -10.34
C SER A 512 4.61 5.01 -9.58
N GLY A 513 5.17 3.82 -9.28
CA GLY A 513 4.55 2.84 -8.38
C GLY A 513 3.19 2.27 -8.81
N THR A 514 2.89 2.23 -10.10
CA THR A 514 1.62 1.67 -10.62
C THR A 514 1.85 0.44 -11.49
N THR A 515 0.94 -0.55 -11.42
CA THR A 515 0.97 -1.78 -12.25
C THR A 515 0.93 -1.51 -13.75
N VAL A 516 0.51 -0.32 -14.17
CA VAL A 516 0.50 0.10 -15.58
C VAL A 516 1.88 0.01 -16.24
N GLY A 517 2.97 0.13 -15.45
CA GLY A 517 4.33 -0.10 -15.97
C GLY A 517 4.53 -1.50 -16.55
N LEU A 518 4.00 -2.54 -15.88
CA LEU A 518 4.05 -3.92 -16.40
C LEU A 518 3.13 -4.12 -17.62
N GLU A 519 1.94 -3.50 -17.60
CA GLU A 519 1.02 -3.55 -18.73
C GLU A 519 1.63 -2.89 -19.98
N ALA A 520 2.36 -1.78 -19.80
CA ALA A 520 3.07 -1.11 -20.89
C ALA A 520 4.18 -1.98 -21.46
N LEU A 521 4.98 -2.62 -20.59
CA LEU A 521 6.01 -3.54 -21.03
C LEU A 521 5.43 -4.73 -21.82
N ALA A 522 4.32 -5.31 -21.36
CA ALA A 522 3.62 -6.38 -22.07
C ALA A 522 3.19 -5.97 -23.50
N LEU A 523 2.94 -4.69 -23.71
CA LEU A 523 2.60 -4.10 -25.03
C LEU A 523 3.82 -3.53 -25.78
N SER A 524 5.04 -3.79 -25.32
CA SER A 524 6.29 -3.24 -25.87
C SER A 524 6.31 -1.69 -25.92
N VAL A 525 5.64 -1.04 -24.97
CA VAL A 525 5.72 0.40 -24.76
C VAL A 525 6.87 0.70 -23.80
N PRO A 526 7.86 1.51 -24.18
CA PRO A 526 8.94 1.90 -23.29
C PRO A 526 8.44 2.54 -21.99
N VAL A 527 9.05 2.20 -20.87
CA VAL A 527 8.66 2.71 -19.56
C VAL A 527 9.78 3.50 -18.90
N ILE A 528 9.44 4.59 -18.26
CA ILE A 528 10.36 5.46 -17.53
C ILE A 528 9.79 5.67 -16.14
N LEU A 529 10.53 5.26 -15.11
CA LEU A 529 10.20 5.55 -13.72
C LEU A 529 10.53 7.01 -13.41
N VAL A 530 9.53 7.77 -12.99
CA VAL A 530 9.72 9.12 -12.45
C VAL A 530 10.09 8.98 -10.98
N GLN A 531 11.36 9.20 -10.66
CA GLN A 531 11.88 9.05 -9.30
C GLN A 531 11.50 10.24 -8.42
N SER A 532 11.21 9.97 -7.13
CA SER A 532 10.86 11.01 -6.17
C SER A 532 12.10 11.69 -5.56
N ASP A 533 12.01 13.00 -5.34
CA ASP A 533 12.97 13.80 -4.58
C ASP A 533 12.67 13.79 -3.08
N LEU A 534 11.49 13.32 -2.68
CA LEU A 534 10.98 13.42 -1.32
C LEU A 534 10.72 12.08 -0.65
N TRP A 535 10.36 11.05 -1.43
CA TRP A 535 9.81 9.80 -0.93
C TRP A 535 10.52 8.58 -1.52
N PHE A 536 10.05 7.40 -1.16
CA PHE A 536 10.51 6.13 -1.73
C PHE A 536 10.10 5.98 -3.19
N ASP A 537 11.01 5.45 -4.00
CA ASP A 537 10.70 4.98 -5.35
C ASP A 537 9.92 3.65 -5.21
N MET A 538 8.62 3.67 -5.44
CA MET A 538 7.77 2.47 -5.35
C MET A 538 7.81 1.69 -6.68
N ASP A 539 9.01 1.35 -7.11
CA ASP A 539 9.25 0.70 -8.40
C ASP A 539 8.68 -0.73 -8.43
N ILE A 540 7.82 -1.00 -9.40
CA ILE A 540 7.24 -2.33 -9.60
C ILE A 540 8.08 -3.22 -10.52
N LEU A 541 9.11 -2.65 -11.15
CA LEU A 541 10.03 -3.34 -12.07
C LEU A 541 11.42 -3.54 -11.44
N PHE A 542 11.56 -3.36 -10.14
CA PHE A 542 12.83 -3.48 -9.42
C PHE A 542 13.50 -4.86 -9.60
N PHE A 543 12.71 -5.90 -9.84
CA PHE A 543 13.17 -7.26 -10.07
C PHE A 543 13.76 -7.49 -11.49
N ALA A 544 13.54 -6.54 -12.41
CA ALA A 544 13.96 -6.62 -13.80
C ALA A 544 14.86 -5.42 -14.18
N PRO A 545 16.08 -5.33 -13.63
CA PRO A 545 16.97 -4.22 -13.90
C PRO A 545 17.28 -4.09 -15.41
N GLY A 546 17.19 -2.87 -15.92
CA GLY A 546 17.39 -2.57 -17.35
C GLY A 546 16.14 -2.71 -18.24
N SER A 547 14.99 -3.14 -17.70
CA SER A 547 13.71 -3.14 -18.44
C SER A 547 13.10 -1.74 -18.58
N GLN A 548 13.60 -0.78 -17.84
CA GLN A 548 13.10 0.59 -17.77
C GLN A 548 14.23 1.62 -17.63
N ALA A 549 13.94 2.86 -18.03
CA ALA A 549 14.77 4.00 -17.62
C ALA A 549 14.27 4.58 -16.29
N ARG A 550 15.14 5.32 -15.63
CA ARG A 550 14.84 6.07 -14.40
C ARG A 550 15.24 7.53 -14.59
N ALA A 551 14.34 8.44 -14.24
CA ALA A 551 14.59 9.87 -14.36
C ALA A 551 14.10 10.61 -13.12
N ARG A 552 14.99 11.42 -12.52
CA ARG A 552 14.70 12.21 -11.33
C ARG A 552 14.40 13.65 -11.64
N THR A 553 15.11 14.25 -12.59
CA THR A 553 14.95 15.66 -12.94
C THR A 553 14.13 15.84 -14.24
N PRO A 554 13.52 17.00 -14.47
CA PRO A 554 12.82 17.29 -15.72
C PRO A 554 13.70 17.13 -16.97
N GLU A 555 14.98 17.50 -16.89
CA GLU A 555 15.94 17.39 -17.99
C GLU A 555 16.24 15.93 -18.31
N ALA A 556 16.49 15.11 -17.27
CA ALA A 556 16.70 13.66 -17.41
C ALA A 556 15.44 12.97 -17.97
N LEU A 557 14.25 13.43 -17.55
CA LEU A 557 12.97 12.91 -18.02
C LEU A 557 12.78 13.21 -19.51
N ARG A 558 13.04 14.47 -19.93
CA ARG A 558 13.00 14.87 -21.34
C ARG A 558 13.97 14.05 -22.19
N ALA A 559 15.22 13.94 -21.77
CA ALA A 559 16.24 13.18 -22.49
C ALA A 559 15.85 11.70 -22.63
N SER A 560 15.34 11.08 -21.57
CA SER A 560 14.90 9.69 -21.58
C SER A 560 13.72 9.46 -22.52
N VAL A 561 12.74 10.36 -22.55
CA VAL A 561 11.59 10.29 -23.47
C VAL A 561 12.04 10.47 -24.92
N GLN A 562 12.87 11.47 -25.23
CA GLN A 562 13.38 11.70 -26.58
C GLN A 562 14.16 10.49 -27.09
N ARG A 563 14.98 9.89 -26.25
CA ARG A 563 15.71 8.66 -26.56
C ARG A 563 14.76 7.50 -26.84
N ALA A 564 13.77 7.27 -25.95
CA ALA A 564 12.79 6.20 -26.10
C ALA A 564 11.94 6.32 -27.38
N LEU A 565 11.68 7.53 -27.86
CA LEU A 565 10.91 7.77 -29.09
C LEU A 565 11.73 7.59 -30.36
N ARG A 566 13.06 7.79 -30.31
CA ARG A 566 13.96 7.78 -31.49
C ARG A 566 14.70 6.47 -31.68
N GLU A 567 15.03 5.76 -30.60
CA GLU A 567 15.90 4.60 -30.62
C GLU A 567 15.11 3.31 -30.37
N THR A 568 15.12 2.35 -31.32
CA THR A 568 14.50 1.03 -31.12
C THR A 568 15.23 0.23 -30.06
N ASP A 569 16.57 0.29 -30.06
CA ASP A 569 17.42 -0.55 -29.24
C ASP A 569 17.59 -0.05 -27.80
N ALA A 570 17.21 1.23 -27.55
CA ALA A 570 17.25 1.78 -26.20
C ALA A 570 16.35 1.03 -25.21
N TYR A 571 15.29 0.43 -25.71
CA TYR A 571 14.31 -0.35 -24.96
C TYR A 571 13.94 -1.60 -25.77
N PRO A 572 14.74 -2.67 -25.70
CA PRO A 572 14.44 -3.92 -26.39
C PRO A 572 13.07 -4.45 -25.94
N PRO A 573 12.38 -5.18 -26.83
CA PRO A 573 11.10 -5.81 -26.52
C PRO A 573 11.21 -6.63 -25.23
N VAL A 574 10.17 -6.60 -24.40
CA VAL A 574 10.12 -7.35 -23.14
C VAL A 574 10.24 -8.85 -23.39
N ALA A 575 9.72 -9.33 -24.53
CA ALA A 575 9.84 -10.73 -24.95
C ALA A 575 11.27 -11.26 -24.98
N ASP A 576 12.26 -10.39 -25.16
CA ASP A 576 13.67 -10.79 -25.14
C ASP A 576 14.26 -10.83 -23.70
N ARG A 577 13.54 -10.35 -22.68
CA ARG A 577 14.04 -10.21 -21.32
C ARG A 577 13.14 -10.72 -20.21
N LEU A 578 11.82 -10.70 -20.39
CA LEU A 578 10.83 -11.08 -19.39
C LEU A 578 9.66 -11.80 -20.05
N ASP A 579 9.45 -13.06 -19.71
CA ASP A 579 8.24 -13.76 -20.09
C ASP A 579 7.06 -13.18 -19.30
N LEU A 580 6.01 -12.76 -20.00
CA LEU A 580 4.79 -12.25 -19.36
C LEU A 580 4.14 -13.32 -18.46
N ASP A 581 4.24 -14.61 -18.85
CA ASP A 581 3.69 -15.73 -18.09
C ASP A 581 4.46 -15.96 -16.78
N ASP A 582 5.73 -15.56 -16.71
CA ASP A 582 6.51 -15.54 -15.47
C ASP A 582 6.04 -14.45 -14.48
N ILE A 583 5.52 -13.33 -15.01
CA ILE A 583 5.01 -12.23 -14.19
C ILE A 583 3.54 -12.47 -13.84
N PHE A 584 2.73 -12.86 -14.84
CA PHE A 584 1.30 -13.08 -14.74
C PHE A 584 0.93 -14.41 -15.38
N THR A 585 0.80 -15.45 -14.59
CA THR A 585 0.41 -16.77 -15.09
C THR A 585 -1.00 -16.75 -15.69
N PRO A 586 -1.19 -17.27 -16.90
CA PRO A 586 -2.51 -17.32 -17.55
C PRO A 586 -3.57 -18.02 -16.71
N VAL A 587 -4.82 -17.61 -16.87
CA VAL A 587 -5.98 -18.25 -16.22
C VAL A 587 -6.37 -19.48 -17.02
N THR A 588 -5.91 -20.66 -16.61
CA THR A 588 -6.18 -21.96 -17.22
C THR A 588 -6.73 -22.94 -16.17
N GLU A 589 -7.28 -24.06 -16.61
CA GLU A 589 -7.72 -25.14 -15.70
C GLU A 589 -6.55 -25.66 -14.84
N GLU A 590 -5.36 -25.73 -15.42
CA GLU A 590 -4.15 -26.18 -14.72
C GLU A 590 -3.73 -25.16 -13.65
N SER A 591 -3.66 -23.87 -13.99
CA SER A 591 -3.26 -22.84 -13.03
C SER A 591 -4.27 -22.65 -11.90
N ILE A 592 -5.56 -22.89 -12.15
CA ILE A 592 -6.62 -22.85 -11.13
C ILE A 592 -6.53 -24.04 -10.15
N ARG A 593 -6.05 -25.19 -10.61
CA ARG A 593 -6.01 -26.44 -9.81
C ARG A 593 -5.30 -26.26 -8.47
N VAL A 594 -4.31 -25.38 -8.37
CA VAL A 594 -3.56 -25.08 -7.15
C VAL A 594 -4.45 -24.63 -5.97
N PHE A 595 -5.61 -24.04 -6.24
CA PHE A 595 -6.60 -23.70 -5.21
C PHE A 595 -7.50 -24.86 -4.82
N LEU A 596 -7.69 -25.83 -5.73
CA LEU A 596 -8.63 -26.94 -5.61
C LEU A 596 -8.00 -28.17 -4.95
N GLU A 597 -6.66 -28.29 -4.98
CA GLU A 597 -5.91 -29.37 -4.33
C GLU A 597 -5.89 -29.20 -2.81
N GLU A 598 -5.91 -30.34 -2.06
CA GLU A 598 -5.89 -30.35 -0.60
C GLU A 598 -4.50 -30.03 0.02
#